data_cde495554922d32e19bbf8f4af956255
#
_entry.id   cde495554922d32e19bbf8f4af956255
#
_cell.length_a   1.000
_cell.length_b   1.000
_cell.length_c   1.000
_cell.angle_alpha   90.00
_cell.angle_beta   90.00
_cell.angle_gamma   90.00
#
_symmetry.space_group_name_H-M   'P 1'
#
loop_
_entity.id
_entity.type
_entity.pdbx_description
1 polymer ?
#
loop_
_entity_poly.entity_id
_entity_poly.type
_entity_poly.pdbx_seq_one_letter_code
_entity_poly.pdbx_strand_id
1 'polypeptide(L)'
;KLRLNAPPTNLKRWDALVHETEHPQGEVKIAMVGKYVELSDAYKSVNEALKHAGMQSHVRVKIDHVDSETITDANARQQLGHYDAILVPGGFGSRGVEGKISTAKFAREHKVPYLGICLGMQVATIEYARHVAGLEGANSTEFDPATPHPVIALITEWKDEDGTIKTRDENSDLGGTMRLGAQSSDVQAGTLAHSIYGDVVTERHRHRYEANVQYLDKLRDAGLVISALTQREQLTEIVE
;
A
#
# COMPACT_ATOMS: atom_id res chain seq x y z
N LYS A 1 -27.02 -29.65 -27.45
CA LYS A 1 -26.10 -28.74 -28.16
C LYS A 1 -26.89 -27.52 -28.60
N LEU A 2 -26.56 -26.34 -28.11
CA LEU A 2 -27.16 -25.08 -28.50
C LEU A 2 -26.72 -24.78 -29.94
N ARG A 3 -27.68 -24.66 -30.86
CA ARG A 3 -27.42 -24.24 -32.24
C ARG A 3 -27.35 -22.69 -32.29
N LEU A 4 -26.29 -22.13 -31.73
CA LEU A 4 -26.07 -20.69 -31.75
C LEU A 4 -25.31 -20.31 -33.02
N ASN A 5 -25.79 -19.30 -33.72
CA ASN A 5 -25.10 -18.69 -34.84
C ASN A 5 -24.15 -17.62 -34.29
N ALA A 6 -23.06 -18.07 -33.67
CA ALA A 6 -22.07 -17.17 -33.06
C ALA A 6 -20.90 -16.95 -34.03
N PRO A 7 -20.31 -15.74 -34.05
CA PRO A 7 -19.10 -15.48 -34.82
C PRO A 7 -17.94 -16.37 -34.32
N PRO A 8 -16.92 -16.64 -35.12
CA PRO A 8 -15.73 -17.36 -34.69
C PRO A 8 -15.10 -16.68 -33.47
N THR A 9 -14.66 -17.48 -32.49
CA THR A 9 -14.01 -16.98 -31.29
C THR A 9 -12.69 -16.31 -31.66
N ASN A 10 -12.49 -15.08 -31.19
CA ASN A 10 -11.22 -14.36 -31.34
C ASN A 10 -10.38 -14.57 -30.07
N LEU A 11 -9.34 -15.38 -30.17
CA LEU A 11 -8.44 -15.72 -29.06
C LEU A 11 -7.14 -14.94 -29.07
N LYS A 12 -6.90 -14.01 -29.99
CA LYS A 12 -5.64 -13.28 -30.17
C LYS A 12 -5.09 -12.70 -28.85
N ARG A 13 -5.97 -12.16 -28.01
CA ARG A 13 -5.58 -11.61 -26.71
C ARG A 13 -5.11 -12.69 -25.72
N TRP A 14 -5.77 -13.84 -25.74
CA TRP A 14 -5.39 -14.99 -24.91
C TRP A 14 -4.08 -15.61 -25.40
N ASP A 15 -3.92 -15.75 -26.71
CA ASP A 15 -2.69 -16.28 -27.30
C ASP A 15 -1.49 -15.40 -26.94
N ALA A 16 -1.67 -14.06 -26.94
CA ALA A 16 -0.64 -13.13 -26.51
C ALA A 16 -0.28 -13.30 -25.02
N LEU A 17 -1.28 -13.44 -24.12
CA LEU A 17 -1.03 -13.65 -22.68
C LEU A 17 -0.31 -14.99 -22.42
N VAL A 18 -0.68 -16.04 -23.12
CA VAL A 18 0.01 -17.35 -23.04
C VAL A 18 1.45 -17.20 -23.51
N HIS A 19 1.67 -16.53 -24.63
CA HIS A 19 3.03 -16.28 -25.16
C HIS A 19 3.91 -15.56 -24.14
N GLU A 20 3.44 -14.47 -23.55
CA GLU A 20 4.18 -13.72 -22.53
C GLU A 20 4.48 -14.55 -21.27
N THR A 21 3.57 -15.44 -20.90
CA THR A 21 3.76 -16.35 -19.77
C THR A 21 4.84 -17.40 -20.03
N GLU A 22 4.88 -17.92 -21.27
CA GLU A 22 5.82 -18.97 -21.68
C GLU A 22 7.19 -18.42 -22.05
N HIS A 23 7.25 -17.17 -22.56
CA HIS A 23 8.46 -16.55 -23.12
C HIS A 23 8.75 -15.17 -22.46
N PRO A 24 8.90 -15.09 -21.14
CA PRO A 24 9.24 -13.83 -20.47
C PRO A 24 10.63 -13.35 -20.90
N GLN A 25 10.79 -12.03 -21.06
CA GLN A 25 12.05 -11.40 -21.45
C GLN A 25 13.04 -11.23 -20.29
N GLY A 26 12.56 -11.39 -19.04
CA GLY A 26 13.36 -11.27 -17.83
C GLY A 26 12.65 -11.83 -16.60
N GLU A 27 13.28 -11.66 -15.45
CA GLU A 27 12.76 -12.10 -14.17
C GLU A 27 12.91 -10.98 -13.16
N VAL A 28 11.88 -10.76 -12.34
CA VAL A 28 11.86 -9.81 -11.21
C VAL A 28 11.53 -10.57 -9.93
N LYS A 29 12.34 -10.40 -8.90
CA LYS A 29 12.15 -11.00 -7.59
C LYS A 29 11.56 -10.00 -6.62
N ILE A 30 10.39 -10.30 -6.06
CA ILE A 30 9.68 -9.45 -5.12
C ILE A 30 9.65 -10.11 -3.76
N ALA A 31 10.11 -9.39 -2.72
CA ALA A 31 9.86 -9.76 -1.33
C ALA A 31 8.46 -9.28 -0.94
N MET A 32 7.55 -10.19 -0.66
CA MET A 32 6.28 -9.87 -0.01
C MET A 32 6.44 -10.00 1.50
N VAL A 33 6.62 -8.87 2.17
CA VAL A 33 6.89 -8.83 3.62
C VAL A 33 5.59 -8.74 4.39
N GLY A 34 5.18 -9.85 4.98
CA GLY A 34 3.91 -10.00 5.66
C GLY A 34 3.99 -10.86 6.92
N LYS A 35 2.84 -11.17 7.53
CA LYS A 35 2.75 -12.00 8.74
C LYS A 35 2.05 -13.35 8.57
N TYR A 36 1.55 -13.63 7.38
CA TYR A 36 0.82 -14.86 7.05
C TYR A 36 1.56 -15.67 5.99
N VAL A 37 2.86 -15.77 6.11
CA VAL A 37 3.75 -16.38 5.10
C VAL A 37 3.48 -17.86 4.87
N GLU A 38 2.98 -18.58 5.89
CA GLU A 38 2.64 -20.00 5.80
C GLU A 38 1.24 -20.26 5.19
N LEU A 39 0.41 -19.21 5.06
CA LEU A 39 -0.94 -19.32 4.53
C LEU A 39 -0.96 -18.86 3.07
N SER A 40 -0.77 -19.79 2.14
CA SER A 40 -0.72 -19.51 0.69
C SER A 40 -1.90 -18.70 0.15
N ASP A 41 -3.08 -18.86 0.75
CA ASP A 41 -4.30 -18.18 0.32
C ASP A 41 -4.46 -16.76 0.86
N ALA A 42 -3.70 -16.38 1.92
CA ALA A 42 -3.80 -15.05 2.52
C ALA A 42 -3.49 -13.91 1.54
N TYR A 43 -2.58 -14.15 0.61
CA TYR A 43 -2.10 -13.17 -0.37
C TYR A 43 -2.42 -13.54 -1.82
N LYS A 44 -3.34 -14.49 -2.06
CA LYS A 44 -3.63 -15.03 -3.39
C LYS A 44 -3.95 -13.94 -4.41
N SER A 45 -4.84 -13.00 -4.09
CA SER A 45 -5.23 -11.93 -5.02
C SER A 45 -4.09 -10.98 -5.36
N VAL A 46 -3.23 -10.67 -4.38
CA VAL A 46 -2.05 -9.81 -4.60
C VAL A 46 -1.02 -10.57 -5.45
N ASN A 47 -0.78 -11.85 -5.16
CA ASN A 47 0.09 -12.70 -5.97
C ASN A 47 -0.35 -12.77 -7.43
N GLU A 48 -1.66 -12.96 -7.67
CA GLU A 48 -2.20 -12.98 -9.03
C GLU A 48 -2.08 -11.60 -9.71
N ALA A 49 -2.34 -10.50 -8.99
CA ALA A 49 -2.16 -9.16 -9.53
C ALA A 49 -0.71 -8.89 -9.96
N LEU A 50 0.28 -9.31 -9.15
CA LEU A 50 1.69 -9.20 -9.49
C LEU A 50 2.07 -10.04 -10.71
N LYS A 51 1.53 -11.26 -10.83
CA LYS A 51 1.74 -12.10 -12.04
C LYS A 51 1.16 -11.43 -13.29
N HIS A 52 -0.06 -10.87 -13.18
CA HIS A 52 -0.67 -10.14 -14.29
C HIS A 52 0.14 -8.91 -14.69
N ALA A 53 0.67 -8.17 -13.72
CA ALA A 53 1.57 -7.04 -13.97
C ALA A 53 2.85 -7.52 -14.69
N GLY A 54 3.41 -8.66 -14.27
CA GLY A 54 4.56 -9.28 -14.92
C GLY A 54 4.29 -9.62 -16.40
N MET A 55 3.12 -10.20 -16.71
CA MET A 55 2.73 -10.47 -18.11
C MET A 55 2.67 -9.18 -18.94
N GLN A 56 2.12 -8.10 -18.39
CA GLN A 56 2.05 -6.81 -19.08
C GLN A 56 3.43 -6.15 -19.27
N SER A 57 4.35 -6.44 -18.37
CA SER A 57 5.73 -5.92 -18.38
C SER A 57 6.71 -6.88 -19.06
N HIS A 58 6.24 -7.97 -19.67
CA HIS A 58 7.04 -9.01 -20.34
C HIS A 58 8.09 -9.68 -19.44
N VAL A 59 7.85 -9.74 -18.13
CA VAL A 59 8.75 -10.35 -17.15
C VAL A 59 8.06 -11.43 -16.33
N ARG A 60 8.84 -12.40 -15.88
CA ARG A 60 8.41 -13.37 -14.89
C ARG A 60 8.57 -12.79 -13.50
N VAL A 61 7.49 -12.71 -12.73
CA VAL A 61 7.54 -12.27 -11.34
C VAL A 61 7.70 -13.49 -10.43
N LYS A 62 8.78 -13.50 -9.65
CA LYS A 62 8.99 -14.42 -8.53
C LYS A 62 8.67 -13.70 -7.22
N ILE A 63 7.81 -14.30 -6.43
CA ILE A 63 7.34 -13.74 -5.17
C ILE A 63 7.78 -14.65 -4.04
N ASP A 64 8.63 -14.13 -3.17
CA ASP A 64 9.02 -14.81 -1.94
C ASP A 64 8.30 -14.14 -0.77
N HIS A 65 7.65 -14.95 0.06
CA HIS A 65 6.99 -14.48 1.26
C HIS A 65 8.00 -14.43 2.42
N VAL A 66 8.21 -13.25 2.97
CA VAL A 66 9.16 -12.99 4.06
C VAL A 66 8.38 -12.63 5.32
N ASP A 67 8.67 -13.33 6.41
CA ASP A 67 8.00 -13.04 7.69
C ASP A 67 8.56 -11.75 8.30
N SER A 68 7.66 -10.77 8.43
CA SER A 68 8.00 -9.47 9.00
C SER A 68 8.48 -9.54 10.46
N GLU A 69 8.13 -10.59 11.21
CA GLU A 69 8.58 -10.75 12.60
C GLU A 69 10.08 -11.08 12.69
N THR A 70 10.66 -11.59 11.60
CA THR A 70 12.09 -11.94 11.56
C THR A 70 12.98 -10.78 11.12
N ILE A 71 12.42 -9.67 10.63
CA ILE A 71 13.17 -8.53 10.11
C ILE A 71 13.43 -7.50 11.20
N THR A 72 14.67 -7.05 11.26
CA THR A 72 15.15 -5.98 12.12
C THR A 72 16.06 -5.05 11.32
N ASP A 73 16.33 -3.84 11.81
CA ASP A 73 17.28 -2.92 11.18
C ASP A 73 18.67 -3.57 10.95
N ALA A 74 19.09 -4.42 11.87
CA ALA A 74 20.40 -5.07 11.80
C ALA A 74 20.51 -6.14 10.69
N ASN A 75 19.42 -6.83 10.35
CA ASN A 75 19.41 -7.92 9.39
C ASN A 75 18.67 -7.63 8.08
N ALA A 76 17.97 -6.49 7.97
CA ALA A 76 17.16 -6.15 6.80
C ALA A 76 17.95 -6.24 5.49
N ARG A 77 19.20 -5.74 5.47
CA ARG A 77 20.06 -5.84 4.28
C ARG A 77 20.38 -7.28 3.87
N GLN A 78 20.60 -8.16 4.83
CA GLN A 78 20.87 -9.57 4.56
C GLN A 78 19.63 -10.28 4.02
N GLN A 79 18.47 -9.99 4.60
CA GLN A 79 17.21 -10.63 4.22
C GLN A 79 16.61 -10.08 2.93
N LEU A 80 16.75 -8.78 2.68
CA LEU A 80 16.02 -8.09 1.61
C LEU A 80 16.89 -7.63 0.45
N GLY A 81 18.22 -7.56 0.63
CA GLY A 81 19.12 -6.92 -0.33
C GLY A 81 19.31 -7.66 -1.67
N HIS A 82 18.70 -8.82 -1.85
CA HIS A 82 18.76 -9.61 -3.08
C HIS A 82 17.46 -9.59 -3.89
N TYR A 83 16.45 -8.81 -3.44
CA TYR A 83 15.21 -8.60 -4.17
C TYR A 83 15.25 -7.32 -4.99
N ASP A 84 14.58 -7.35 -6.13
CA ASP A 84 14.46 -6.21 -7.04
C ASP A 84 13.41 -5.20 -6.58
N ALA A 85 12.42 -5.66 -5.81
CA ALA A 85 11.37 -4.84 -5.23
C ALA A 85 10.81 -5.44 -3.93
N ILE A 86 10.16 -4.61 -3.14
CA ILE A 86 9.52 -5.00 -1.88
C ILE A 86 8.04 -4.60 -1.92
N LEU A 87 7.16 -5.52 -1.50
CA LEU A 87 5.76 -5.25 -1.28
C LEU A 87 5.40 -5.55 0.17
N VAL A 88 4.78 -4.57 0.85
CA VAL A 88 4.19 -4.74 2.18
C VAL A 88 2.67 -4.70 2.04
N PRO A 89 1.98 -5.83 2.21
CA PRO A 89 0.55 -5.93 2.02
C PRO A 89 -0.23 -5.34 3.20
N GLY A 90 -1.53 -5.19 3.00
CA GLY A 90 -2.48 -4.83 4.05
C GLY A 90 -2.53 -5.84 5.19
N GLY A 91 -3.02 -5.40 6.34
CA GLY A 91 -3.19 -6.21 7.54
C GLY A 91 -3.70 -5.38 8.70
N PHE A 92 -3.94 -6.02 9.84
CA PHE A 92 -4.40 -5.39 11.07
C PHE A 92 -3.59 -5.88 12.28
N GLY A 93 -3.55 -5.06 13.34
CA GLY A 93 -2.90 -5.39 14.61
C GLY A 93 -1.39 -5.25 14.58
N SER A 94 -0.78 -5.29 15.76
CA SER A 94 0.61 -4.90 16.02
C SER A 94 1.67 -5.94 15.63
N ARG A 95 1.27 -7.20 15.35
CA ARG A 95 2.22 -8.28 15.06
C ARG A 95 3.04 -8.00 13.81
N GLY A 96 4.38 -8.03 13.93
CA GLY A 96 5.34 -7.82 12.85
C GLY A 96 5.39 -6.39 12.31
N VAL A 97 4.82 -5.40 13.01
CA VAL A 97 4.80 -4.00 12.58
C VAL A 97 6.20 -3.41 12.53
N GLU A 98 7.02 -3.59 13.57
CA GLU A 98 8.37 -3.04 13.61
C GLU A 98 9.27 -3.61 12.49
N GLY A 99 9.11 -4.89 12.16
CA GLY A 99 9.82 -5.47 11.02
C GLY A 99 9.38 -4.90 9.66
N LYS A 100 8.10 -4.52 9.52
CA LYS A 100 7.64 -3.80 8.33
C LYS A 100 8.17 -2.37 8.28
N ILE A 101 8.28 -1.69 9.42
CA ILE A 101 8.91 -0.36 9.52
C ILE A 101 10.39 -0.46 9.14
N SER A 102 11.13 -1.43 9.68
CA SER A 102 12.52 -1.71 9.28
C SER A 102 12.65 -2.05 7.79
N THR A 103 11.65 -2.73 7.23
CA THR A 103 11.59 -3.03 5.78
C THR A 103 11.43 -1.76 4.95
N ALA A 104 10.52 -0.86 5.33
CA ALA A 104 10.31 0.42 4.66
C ALA A 104 11.56 1.31 4.75
N LYS A 105 12.21 1.35 5.92
CA LYS A 105 13.51 2.04 6.12
C LYS A 105 14.58 1.51 5.19
N PHE A 106 14.75 0.19 5.15
CA PHE A 106 15.70 -0.45 4.25
C PHE A 106 15.43 -0.06 2.79
N ALA A 107 14.19 -0.15 2.34
CA ALA A 107 13.80 0.19 0.98
C ALA A 107 14.14 1.66 0.64
N ARG A 108 13.78 2.60 1.51
CA ARG A 108 14.08 4.03 1.34
C ARG A 108 15.58 4.30 1.29
N GLU A 109 16.35 3.80 2.27
CA GLU A 109 17.79 4.06 2.38
C GLU A 109 18.60 3.44 1.23
N HIS A 110 18.16 2.30 0.71
CA HIS A 110 18.84 1.59 -0.38
C HIS A 110 18.20 1.80 -1.74
N LYS A 111 17.16 2.65 -1.82
CA LYS A 111 16.41 2.97 -3.06
C LYS A 111 15.86 1.72 -3.75
N VAL A 112 15.42 0.74 -2.98
CA VAL A 112 14.71 -0.42 -3.49
C VAL A 112 13.24 -0.03 -3.73
N PRO A 113 12.67 -0.30 -4.91
CA PRO A 113 11.27 -0.06 -5.18
C PRO A 113 10.37 -0.67 -4.09
N TYR A 114 9.47 0.13 -3.54
CA TYR A 114 8.59 -0.25 -2.44
C TYR A 114 7.13 0.04 -2.79
N LEU A 115 6.27 -0.96 -2.60
CA LEU A 115 4.82 -0.79 -2.67
C LEU A 115 4.19 -1.17 -1.33
N GLY A 116 3.63 -0.17 -0.65
CA GLY A 116 2.88 -0.37 0.60
C GLY A 116 1.39 -0.28 0.36
N ILE A 117 0.65 -1.36 0.61
CA ILE A 117 -0.81 -1.40 0.45
C ILE A 117 -1.47 -1.32 1.82
N CYS A 118 -2.37 -0.34 2.06
CA CYS A 118 -3.10 -0.16 3.31
C CYS A 118 -2.14 -0.03 4.50
N LEU A 119 -2.01 -1.06 5.35
CA LEU A 119 -1.02 -1.10 6.42
C LEU A 119 0.41 -0.85 5.91
N GLY A 120 0.73 -1.30 4.71
CA GLY A 120 2.04 -1.07 4.10
C GLY A 120 2.34 0.41 3.87
N MET A 121 1.37 1.22 3.43
CA MET A 121 1.50 2.68 3.34
C MET A 121 1.62 3.31 4.75
N GLN A 122 0.82 2.83 5.70
CA GLN A 122 0.83 3.34 7.07
C GLN A 122 2.21 3.15 7.75
N VAL A 123 2.81 1.96 7.62
CA VAL A 123 4.14 1.71 8.20
C VAL A 123 5.24 2.51 7.50
N ALA A 124 5.13 2.77 6.19
CA ALA A 124 6.04 3.66 5.47
C ALA A 124 5.92 5.11 5.97
N THR A 125 4.69 5.58 6.21
CA THR A 125 4.45 6.91 6.81
C THR A 125 5.02 7.01 8.22
N ILE A 126 4.86 5.99 9.05
CA ILE A 126 5.44 5.92 10.40
C ILE A 126 6.97 5.92 10.33
N GLU A 127 7.54 5.13 9.43
CA GLU A 127 9.00 5.10 9.22
C GLU A 127 9.53 6.48 8.85
N TYR A 128 8.90 7.11 7.86
CA TYR A 128 9.29 8.45 7.39
C TYR A 128 9.18 9.50 8.50
N ALA A 129 8.11 9.45 9.27
CA ALA A 129 7.89 10.31 10.42
C ALA A 129 9.02 10.19 11.45
N ARG A 130 9.39 8.95 11.80
CA ARG A 130 10.45 8.67 12.79
C ARG A 130 11.83 9.09 12.32
N HIS A 131 12.20 8.72 11.11
CA HIS A 131 13.60 8.76 10.67
C HIS A 131 13.92 9.95 9.76
N VAL A 132 12.93 10.59 9.14
CA VAL A 132 13.14 11.73 8.25
C VAL A 132 12.53 13.00 8.83
N ALA A 133 11.29 12.98 9.29
CA ALA A 133 10.63 14.16 9.86
C ALA A 133 10.98 14.43 11.34
N GLY A 134 11.81 13.59 11.98
CA GLY A 134 12.27 13.78 13.36
C GLY A 134 11.18 13.67 14.42
N LEU A 135 10.14 12.89 14.16
CA LEU A 135 9.04 12.61 15.09
C LEU A 135 9.34 11.32 15.87
N GLU A 136 10.23 11.42 16.83
CA GLU A 136 10.65 10.27 17.64
C GLU A 136 9.44 9.61 18.32
N GLY A 137 9.34 8.27 18.22
CA GLY A 137 8.22 7.51 18.76
C GLY A 137 6.91 7.62 17.96
N ALA A 138 6.91 8.24 16.76
CA ALA A 138 5.73 8.28 15.89
C ALA A 138 5.17 6.88 15.63
N ASN A 139 3.85 6.73 15.70
CA ASN A 139 3.19 5.44 15.55
C ASN A 139 1.74 5.59 15.07
N SER A 140 1.06 4.46 14.94
CA SER A 140 -0.39 4.38 14.80
C SER A 140 -1.04 4.20 16.18
N THR A 141 -2.16 4.84 16.42
CA THR A 141 -2.98 4.60 17.63
C THR A 141 -3.59 3.19 17.64
N GLU A 142 -3.55 2.46 16.53
CA GLU A 142 -3.89 1.03 16.51
C GLU A 142 -2.86 0.18 17.26
N PHE A 143 -1.58 0.56 17.22
CA PHE A 143 -0.49 -0.23 17.78
C PHE A 143 -0.05 0.27 19.13
N ASP A 144 -0.07 1.60 19.31
CA ASP A 144 0.27 2.29 20.54
C ASP A 144 -0.68 3.47 20.76
N PRO A 145 -1.75 3.29 21.54
CA PRO A 145 -2.69 4.39 21.85
C PRO A 145 -2.05 5.57 22.60
N ALA A 146 -0.89 5.36 23.23
CA ALA A 146 -0.18 6.39 23.99
C ALA A 146 0.98 7.02 23.20
N THR A 147 1.10 6.75 21.91
CA THR A 147 2.17 7.31 21.09
C THR A 147 2.25 8.83 21.18
N PRO A 148 3.44 9.43 21.34
CA PRO A 148 3.60 10.89 21.40
C PRO A 148 3.26 11.57 20.06
N HIS A 149 3.36 10.84 18.95
CA HIS A 149 3.07 11.33 17.61
C HIS A 149 2.18 10.35 16.84
N PRO A 150 0.84 10.45 16.98
CA PRO A 150 -0.12 9.59 16.29
C PRO A 150 -0.25 9.99 14.80
N VAL A 151 0.79 9.69 14.02
CA VAL A 151 0.83 10.03 12.58
C VAL A 151 -0.15 9.20 11.75
N ILE A 152 -0.58 8.06 12.29
CA ILE A 152 -1.68 7.24 11.80
C ILE A 152 -2.69 7.13 12.95
N ALA A 153 -3.94 7.51 12.69
CA ALA A 153 -4.98 7.54 13.72
C ALA A 153 -6.38 7.22 13.15
N LEU A 154 -7.34 6.98 14.02
CA LEU A 154 -8.74 6.99 13.64
C LEU A 154 -9.09 8.38 13.11
N ILE A 155 -9.92 8.42 12.06
CA ILE A 155 -10.50 9.68 11.62
C ILE A 155 -11.49 10.15 12.69
N THR A 156 -11.07 11.12 13.48
CA THR A 156 -11.92 11.76 14.49
C THR A 156 -12.58 13.02 13.95
N GLU A 157 -11.98 13.66 12.95
CA GLU A 157 -12.47 14.88 12.32
C GLU A 157 -12.30 14.78 10.80
N TRP A 158 -13.34 15.08 10.04
CA TRP A 158 -13.26 15.26 8.59
C TRP A 158 -14.14 16.40 8.15
N LYS A 159 -13.80 16.99 7.01
CA LYS A 159 -14.57 18.05 6.39
C LYS A 159 -15.56 17.44 5.41
N ASP A 160 -16.84 17.68 5.60
CA ASP A 160 -17.88 17.22 4.69
C ASP A 160 -17.97 18.11 3.44
N GLU A 161 -18.71 17.68 2.42
CA GLU A 161 -18.88 18.41 1.13
C GLU A 161 -19.38 19.86 1.29
N ASP A 162 -20.12 20.14 2.36
CA ASP A 162 -20.63 21.47 2.71
C ASP A 162 -19.62 22.32 3.53
N GLY A 163 -18.42 21.80 3.80
CA GLY A 163 -17.40 22.46 4.59
C GLY A 163 -17.57 22.33 6.11
N THR A 164 -18.58 21.60 6.57
CA THR A 164 -18.82 21.35 8.00
C THR A 164 -17.82 20.35 8.53
N ILE A 165 -17.18 20.67 9.68
CA ILE A 165 -16.31 19.72 10.37
C ILE A 165 -17.22 18.76 11.15
N LYS A 166 -17.20 17.48 10.77
CA LYS A 166 -17.83 16.42 11.54
C LYS A 166 -16.80 15.80 12.46
N THR A 167 -17.13 15.68 13.75
CA THR A 167 -16.33 15.00 14.75
C THR A 167 -16.95 13.63 15.06
N ARG A 168 -16.11 12.60 15.18
CA ARG A 168 -16.45 11.32 15.79
C ARG A 168 -15.67 11.19 17.09
N ASP A 169 -16.33 10.77 18.16
CA ASP A 169 -15.63 10.42 19.36
C ASP A 169 -15.16 8.95 19.32
N GLU A 170 -14.22 8.61 20.21
CA GLU A 170 -13.66 7.25 20.30
C GLU A 170 -14.71 6.20 20.70
N ASN A 171 -15.89 6.63 21.18
CA ASN A 171 -17.01 5.78 21.58
C ASN A 171 -18.06 5.62 20.48
N SER A 172 -17.90 6.27 19.34
CA SER A 172 -18.78 6.08 18.19
C SER A 172 -18.71 4.63 17.70
N ASP A 173 -19.84 4.09 17.24
CA ASP A 173 -19.94 2.71 16.75
C ASP A 173 -18.78 2.39 15.77
N LEU A 174 -17.80 1.61 16.24
CA LEU A 174 -16.60 1.25 15.49
C LEU A 174 -16.90 0.55 14.16
N GLY A 175 -18.08 -0.04 14.01
CA GLY A 175 -18.55 -0.62 12.76
C GLY A 175 -18.77 0.43 11.65
N GLY A 176 -19.25 1.64 12.03
CA GLY A 176 -19.51 2.75 11.13
C GLY A 176 -18.29 3.58 10.74
N THR A 177 -17.09 3.33 11.31
CA THR A 177 -15.87 4.09 11.03
C THR A 177 -15.01 3.47 9.93
N MET A 178 -15.33 2.27 9.45
CA MET A 178 -14.55 1.60 8.42
C MET A 178 -14.86 2.20 7.04
N ARG A 179 -13.82 2.63 6.33
CA ARG A 179 -13.92 2.97 4.90
C ARG A 179 -13.97 1.68 4.10
N LEU A 180 -15.06 1.49 3.37
CA LEU A 180 -15.34 0.29 2.59
C LEU A 180 -15.77 0.64 1.17
N GLY A 181 -15.31 -0.18 0.22
CA GLY A 181 -15.76 -0.13 -1.17
C GLY A 181 -14.95 0.82 -2.04
N ALA A 182 -15.46 1.08 -3.24
CA ALA A 182 -14.80 1.92 -4.23
C ALA A 182 -14.87 3.40 -3.83
N GLN A 183 -13.71 4.05 -3.85
CA GLN A 183 -13.58 5.49 -3.61
C GLN A 183 -12.65 6.09 -4.65
N SER A 184 -12.95 7.31 -5.08
CA SER A 184 -12.17 8.04 -6.06
C SER A 184 -11.31 9.09 -5.37
N SER A 185 -10.09 9.23 -5.86
CA SER A 185 -9.09 10.16 -5.36
C SER A 185 -8.49 10.95 -6.51
N ASP A 186 -8.26 12.24 -6.28
CA ASP A 186 -7.56 13.11 -7.21
C ASP A 186 -6.06 12.93 -7.05
N VAL A 187 -5.37 12.72 -8.17
CA VAL A 187 -3.93 12.46 -8.20
C VAL A 187 -3.17 13.70 -8.61
N GLN A 188 -2.16 14.06 -7.83
CA GLN A 188 -1.35 15.26 -8.05
C GLN A 188 -0.52 15.15 -9.32
N ALA A 189 -0.64 16.09 -10.22
CA ALA A 189 0.15 16.16 -11.45
C ALA A 189 1.67 16.25 -11.15
N GLY A 190 2.46 15.53 -11.94
CA GLY A 190 3.91 15.51 -11.82
C GLY A 190 4.46 14.47 -10.84
N THR A 191 3.61 13.65 -10.21
CA THR A 191 4.00 12.55 -9.33
C THR A 191 4.13 11.23 -10.12
N LEU A 192 4.78 10.24 -9.51
CA LEU A 192 4.84 8.89 -10.10
C LEU A 192 3.43 8.29 -10.19
N ALA A 193 2.61 8.45 -9.14
CA ALA A 193 1.22 8.02 -9.14
C ALA A 193 0.45 8.60 -10.33
N HIS A 194 0.63 9.90 -10.63
CA HIS A 194 -0.01 10.52 -11.78
C HIS A 194 0.43 9.91 -13.12
N SER A 195 1.70 9.54 -13.25
CA SER A 195 2.19 8.87 -14.45
C SER A 195 1.60 7.47 -14.67
N ILE A 196 1.13 6.82 -13.60
CA ILE A 196 0.56 5.47 -13.60
C ILE A 196 -0.96 5.51 -13.76
N TYR A 197 -1.65 6.38 -13.01
CA TYR A 197 -3.11 6.40 -12.88
C TYR A 197 -3.78 7.54 -13.66
N GLY A 198 -3.05 8.59 -14.04
CA GLY A 198 -3.62 9.84 -14.59
C GLY A 198 -4.22 10.71 -13.47
N ASP A 199 -5.18 11.57 -13.81
CA ASP A 199 -5.71 12.59 -12.91
C ASP A 199 -6.55 12.02 -11.75
N VAL A 200 -7.18 10.86 -11.94
CA VAL A 200 -8.09 10.25 -10.96
C VAL A 200 -7.85 8.76 -10.88
N VAL A 201 -7.80 8.25 -9.66
CA VAL A 201 -7.77 6.80 -9.39
C VAL A 201 -8.98 6.39 -8.57
N THR A 202 -9.55 5.23 -8.86
CA THR A 202 -10.65 4.64 -8.08
C THR A 202 -10.22 3.27 -7.58
N GLU A 203 -10.09 3.17 -6.27
CA GLU A 203 -9.65 1.93 -5.61
C GLU A 203 -10.63 1.46 -4.56
N ARG A 204 -10.52 0.19 -4.16
CA ARG A 204 -11.40 -0.43 -3.15
C ARG A 204 -10.71 -0.42 -1.80
N HIS A 205 -11.37 0.17 -0.83
CA HIS A 205 -10.89 0.39 0.53
C HIS A 205 -11.45 -0.64 1.50
N ARG A 206 -10.64 -0.97 2.49
CA ARG A 206 -11.02 -1.69 3.70
C ARG A 206 -10.05 -1.32 4.81
N HIS A 207 -10.20 -0.15 5.37
CA HIS A 207 -9.37 0.30 6.48
C HIS A 207 -10.13 1.28 7.38
N ARG A 208 -9.58 1.52 8.56
CA ARG A 208 -10.17 2.32 9.62
C ARG A 208 -9.27 3.45 10.07
N TYR A 209 -7.95 3.24 9.99
CA TYR A 209 -6.92 4.19 10.37
C TYR A 209 -6.39 4.90 9.13
N GLU A 210 -6.11 6.19 9.27
CA GLU A 210 -5.69 7.09 8.19
C GLU A 210 -4.44 7.88 8.60
N ALA A 211 -3.73 8.44 7.62
CA ALA A 211 -2.70 9.43 7.89
C ALA A 211 -3.33 10.65 8.56
N ASN A 212 -2.83 11.01 9.73
CA ASN A 212 -3.37 12.08 10.55
C ASN A 212 -3.06 13.44 9.92
N VAL A 213 -4.11 14.17 9.57
CA VAL A 213 -4.02 15.47 8.88
C VAL A 213 -3.16 16.50 9.63
N GLN A 214 -3.08 16.41 10.96
CA GLN A 214 -2.28 17.32 11.78
C GLN A 214 -0.76 17.19 11.56
N TYR A 215 -0.31 16.07 11.00
CA TYR A 215 1.10 15.80 10.72
C TYR A 215 1.49 15.97 9.27
N LEU A 216 0.51 16.10 8.35
CA LEU A 216 0.78 16.10 6.90
C LEU A 216 1.73 17.22 6.47
N ASP A 217 1.56 18.44 7.00
CA ASP A 217 2.42 19.56 6.65
C ASP A 217 3.86 19.30 7.09
N LYS A 218 4.07 18.78 8.31
CA LYS A 218 5.40 18.42 8.80
C LYS A 218 6.05 17.31 7.96
N LEU A 219 5.26 16.34 7.50
CA LEU A 219 5.75 15.28 6.62
C LEU A 219 6.10 15.81 5.23
N ARG A 220 5.28 16.72 4.69
CA ARG A 220 5.55 17.42 3.41
C ARG A 220 6.82 18.28 3.49
N ASP A 221 6.99 19.06 4.57
CA ASP A 221 8.18 19.87 4.80
C ASP A 221 9.45 19.02 4.88
N ALA A 222 9.33 17.80 5.37
CA ALA A 222 10.41 16.81 5.38
C ALA A 222 10.64 16.13 4.02
N GLY A 223 9.78 16.35 3.02
CA GLY A 223 9.92 15.87 1.66
C GLY A 223 8.97 14.74 1.24
N LEU A 224 8.05 14.27 2.12
CA LEU A 224 7.04 13.28 1.72
C LEU A 224 6.06 13.92 0.73
N VAL A 225 5.92 13.30 -0.43
CA VAL A 225 4.94 13.74 -1.41
C VAL A 225 3.60 13.06 -1.16
N ILE A 226 2.53 13.83 -0.99
CA ILE A 226 1.16 13.31 -0.93
C ILE A 226 0.60 13.37 -2.33
N SER A 227 0.65 12.22 -3.01
CA SER A 227 0.38 12.12 -4.44
C SER A 227 -1.09 11.98 -4.77
N ALA A 228 -1.93 11.55 -3.82
CA ALA A 228 -3.37 11.53 -4.03
C ALA A 228 -4.14 11.81 -2.74
N LEU A 229 -5.28 12.49 -2.91
CA LEU A 229 -6.24 12.78 -1.85
C LEU A 229 -7.63 12.31 -2.29
N THR A 230 -8.42 11.80 -1.35
CA THR A 230 -9.81 11.45 -1.64
C THR A 230 -10.60 12.69 -2.03
N GLN A 231 -11.51 12.54 -3.00
CA GLN A 231 -12.28 13.67 -3.54
C GLN A 231 -13.20 14.34 -2.52
N ARG A 232 -13.77 13.56 -1.61
CA ARG A 232 -14.74 14.05 -0.62
C ARG A 232 -14.09 14.55 0.66
N GLU A 233 -13.34 13.65 1.32
CA GLU A 233 -12.85 13.89 2.68
C GLU A 233 -11.45 14.48 2.72
N GLN A 234 -10.79 14.59 1.55
CA GLN A 234 -9.40 15.07 1.40
C GLN A 234 -8.40 14.27 2.27
N LEU A 235 -8.67 12.98 2.43
CA LEU A 235 -7.78 12.06 3.15
C LEU A 235 -6.64 11.59 2.25
N THR A 236 -5.50 11.33 2.86
CA THR A 236 -4.31 10.85 2.15
C THR A 236 -4.54 9.44 1.59
N GLU A 237 -4.39 9.29 0.29
CA GLU A 237 -4.60 8.04 -0.42
C GLU A 237 -3.30 7.41 -0.90
N ILE A 238 -2.41 8.22 -1.49
CA ILE A 238 -1.11 7.77 -1.98
C ILE A 238 -0.03 8.73 -1.47
N VAL A 239 1.10 8.18 -1.06
CA VAL A 239 2.32 8.91 -0.68
C VAL A 239 3.52 8.38 -1.47
N GLU A 240 4.47 9.27 -1.76
CA GLU A 240 5.75 8.99 -2.43
C GLU A 240 6.93 9.60 -1.69
#